data_410006a2c636d968ec13a40f32334ebf
#
_entry.id   410006a2c636d968ec13a40f32334ebf
#
_cell.length_a   1.000
_cell.length_b   1.000
_cell.length_c   1.000
_cell.angle_alpha   90.00
_cell.angle_beta   90.00
_cell.angle_gamma   90.00
#
_symmetry.space_group_name_H-M   'P 1'
#
loop_
_entity.id
_entity.type
_entity.pdbx_description
1 polymer ?
#
loop_
_entity_poly.entity_id
_entity_poly.type
_entity_poly.pdbx_seq_one_letter_code
_entity_poly.pdbx_strand_id
1 'polypeptide(L)'
;MLPEQIKNFREMVTLKDKAYVLLRPMVREDESRLIEFYSMVGGDDLCYLHHDVKDPAVIRDWCEHLDSGKVLPLLAFDHEHIVASASLHFYEGPKRHIGEVRLFLARDYRKCGLGVKMVRALIDLARKQELSILMAEIATEETKMIKAFESLGFKTQATLDDYFMLPDGDLHDVVLMTLPLRMQTEEF
;
A
#
# COMPACT_ATOMS: atom_id res chain seq x y z
N MET A 1 -5.29 17.19 8.99
CA MET A 1 -6.53 16.99 8.17
C MET A 1 -6.10 16.87 6.73
N LEU A 2 -6.45 15.77 6.04
CA LEU A 2 -6.07 15.62 4.62
C LEU A 2 -6.61 16.78 3.80
N PRO A 3 -5.83 17.32 2.86
CA PRO A 3 -6.35 18.27 1.89
C PRO A 3 -7.59 17.71 1.19
N GLU A 4 -8.57 18.55 0.93
CA GLU A 4 -9.85 18.15 0.33
C GLU A 4 -9.67 17.40 -1.00
N GLN A 5 -8.62 17.75 -1.74
CA GLN A 5 -8.20 17.08 -2.97
C GLN A 5 -7.86 15.58 -2.80
N ILE A 6 -7.37 15.19 -1.61
CA ILE A 6 -7.06 13.77 -1.33
C ILE A 6 -8.31 13.03 -0.90
N LYS A 7 -9.17 13.65 -0.08
CA LYS A 7 -10.46 13.05 0.30
C LYS A 7 -11.33 12.75 -0.91
N ASN A 8 -11.27 13.61 -1.93
CA ASN A 8 -12.07 13.51 -3.15
C ASN A 8 -11.33 12.76 -4.28
N PHE A 9 -10.16 12.18 -4.00
CA PHE A 9 -9.44 11.40 -5.00
C PHE A 9 -10.30 10.23 -5.47
N ARG A 10 -10.51 10.14 -6.79
CA ARG A 10 -11.20 9.05 -7.47
C ARG A 10 -10.52 8.85 -8.82
N GLU A 11 -10.09 7.63 -9.08
CA GLU A 11 -9.42 7.29 -10.33
C GLU A 11 -9.94 5.97 -10.88
N MET A 12 -10.47 5.98 -12.11
CA MET A 12 -10.80 4.75 -12.82
C MET A 12 -9.57 4.26 -13.55
N VAL A 13 -9.12 3.07 -13.25
CA VAL A 13 -7.96 2.44 -13.88
C VAL A 13 -8.41 1.25 -14.72
N THR A 14 -7.84 1.13 -15.92
CA THR A 14 -8.09 -0.01 -16.82
C THR A 14 -6.97 -1.03 -16.60
N LEU A 15 -7.32 -2.27 -16.33
CA LEU A 15 -6.39 -3.38 -16.18
C LEU A 15 -5.97 -3.94 -17.53
N LYS A 16 -4.99 -4.84 -17.55
CA LYS A 16 -4.48 -5.47 -18.79
C LYS A 16 -5.54 -6.31 -19.52
N ASP A 17 -6.47 -6.90 -18.79
CA ASP A 17 -7.63 -7.66 -19.27
C ASP A 17 -8.82 -6.78 -19.68
N LYS A 18 -8.62 -5.44 -19.67
CA LYS A 18 -9.62 -4.39 -19.96
C LYS A 18 -10.71 -4.25 -18.89
N ALA A 19 -10.61 -4.90 -17.75
CA ALA A 19 -11.47 -4.62 -16.60
C ALA A 19 -11.22 -3.21 -16.05
N TYR A 20 -12.24 -2.60 -15.49
CA TYR A 20 -12.17 -1.26 -14.86
C TYR A 20 -12.26 -1.40 -13.35
N VAL A 21 -11.36 -0.74 -12.64
CA VAL A 21 -11.30 -0.73 -11.19
C VAL A 21 -11.26 0.72 -10.72
N LEU A 22 -12.09 1.04 -9.73
CA LEU A 22 -12.10 2.35 -9.09
C LEU A 22 -11.10 2.39 -7.93
N LEU A 23 -10.17 3.34 -7.97
CA LEU A 23 -9.30 3.66 -6.84
C LEU A 23 -9.88 4.85 -6.06
N ARG A 24 -10.00 4.71 -4.74
CA ARG A 24 -10.39 5.80 -3.84
C ARG A 24 -9.85 5.59 -2.42
N PRO A 25 -9.68 6.66 -1.64
CA PRO A 25 -9.41 6.54 -0.22
C PRO A 25 -10.49 5.74 0.51
N MET A 26 -10.07 5.03 1.54
CA MET A 26 -10.97 4.34 2.47
C MET A 26 -11.82 5.37 3.21
N VAL A 27 -13.06 5.01 3.46
CA VAL A 27 -13.99 5.74 4.33
C VAL A 27 -14.51 4.79 5.42
N ARG A 28 -15.11 5.36 6.45
CA ARG A 28 -15.61 4.60 7.60
C ARG A 28 -16.64 3.51 7.20
N GLU A 29 -17.44 3.81 6.19
CA GLU A 29 -18.50 2.95 5.68
C GLU A 29 -17.98 1.71 4.92
N ASP A 30 -16.66 1.60 4.71
CA ASP A 30 -16.07 0.44 4.06
C ASP A 30 -15.83 -0.75 4.99
N GLU A 31 -16.14 -0.63 6.29
CA GLU A 31 -15.88 -1.67 7.31
C GLU A 31 -16.37 -3.06 6.87
N SER A 32 -17.64 -3.19 6.50
CA SER A 32 -18.21 -4.49 6.11
C SER A 32 -17.56 -5.08 4.87
N ARG A 33 -17.22 -4.24 3.89
CA ARG A 33 -16.53 -4.65 2.65
C ARG A 33 -15.08 -5.09 2.91
N LEU A 34 -14.40 -4.42 3.85
CA LEU A 34 -13.04 -4.80 4.24
C LEU A 34 -13.03 -6.12 5.02
N ILE A 35 -13.99 -6.34 5.92
CA ILE A 35 -14.15 -7.61 6.62
C ILE A 35 -14.41 -8.73 5.61
N GLU A 36 -15.31 -8.53 4.65
CA GLU A 36 -15.57 -9.48 3.57
C GLU A 36 -14.29 -9.75 2.77
N PHE A 37 -13.61 -8.72 2.32
CA PHE A 37 -12.37 -8.82 1.53
C PHE A 37 -11.32 -9.68 2.23
N TYR A 38 -10.97 -9.35 3.47
CA TYR A 38 -9.95 -10.10 4.20
C TYR A 38 -10.43 -11.49 4.65
N SER A 39 -11.74 -11.71 4.82
CA SER A 39 -12.27 -13.03 5.15
C SER A 39 -12.00 -14.07 4.05
N MET A 40 -12.01 -13.65 2.79
CA MET A 40 -11.78 -14.51 1.62
C MET A 40 -10.29 -14.79 1.34
N VAL A 41 -9.38 -14.05 1.99
CA VAL A 41 -7.94 -14.21 1.76
C VAL A 41 -7.41 -15.45 2.49
N GLY A 42 -6.64 -16.28 1.79
CA GLY A 42 -5.97 -17.44 2.37
C GLY A 42 -4.87 -17.07 3.37
N GLY A 43 -4.60 -17.94 4.35
CA GLY A 43 -3.61 -17.69 5.40
C GLY A 43 -2.22 -17.34 4.86
N ASP A 44 -1.76 -18.07 3.84
CA ASP A 44 -0.44 -17.86 3.21
C ASP A 44 -0.28 -16.47 2.58
N ASP A 45 -1.39 -15.85 2.15
CA ASP A 45 -1.35 -14.51 1.59
C ASP A 45 -1.34 -13.40 2.65
N LEU A 46 -1.64 -13.73 3.91
CA LEU A 46 -1.73 -12.79 5.01
C LEU A 46 -0.46 -12.70 5.85
N CYS A 47 0.48 -13.63 5.65
CA CYS A 47 1.65 -13.78 6.50
C CYS A 47 2.55 -12.53 6.56
N TYR A 48 2.54 -11.69 5.51
CA TYR A 48 3.30 -10.43 5.48
C TYR A 48 2.49 -9.20 5.91
N LEU A 49 1.25 -9.37 6.36
CA LEU A 49 0.46 -8.26 6.87
C LEU A 49 0.81 -7.97 8.34
N HIS A 50 0.96 -6.69 8.66
CA HIS A 50 1.40 -6.23 9.98
C HIS A 50 0.34 -6.38 11.09
N HIS A 51 -0.88 -6.78 10.74
CA HIS A 51 -2.01 -6.92 11.66
C HIS A 51 -2.79 -8.19 11.36
N ASP A 52 -3.42 -8.75 12.37
CA ASP A 52 -4.36 -9.85 12.19
C ASP A 52 -5.69 -9.36 11.58
N VAL A 53 -5.69 -9.22 10.26
CA VAL A 53 -6.86 -8.74 9.50
C VAL A 53 -8.01 -9.75 9.43
N LYS A 54 -7.82 -10.98 9.95
CA LYS A 54 -8.90 -11.95 10.14
C LYS A 54 -9.77 -11.60 11.35
N ASP A 55 -9.26 -10.84 12.30
CA ASP A 55 -10.06 -10.33 13.40
C ASP A 55 -10.87 -9.09 12.94
N PRO A 56 -12.21 -9.18 12.86
CA PRO A 56 -13.03 -8.04 12.49
C PRO A 56 -12.85 -6.82 13.41
N ALA A 57 -12.40 -7.02 14.66
CA ALA A 57 -12.14 -5.92 15.58
C ALA A 57 -11.01 -5.00 15.09
N VAL A 58 -9.98 -5.57 14.46
CA VAL A 58 -8.89 -4.80 13.84
C VAL A 58 -9.40 -3.91 12.71
N ILE A 59 -10.25 -4.46 11.84
CA ILE A 59 -10.83 -3.69 10.72
C ILE A 59 -11.76 -2.59 11.24
N ARG A 60 -12.55 -2.89 12.26
CA ARG A 60 -13.43 -1.90 12.91
C ARG A 60 -12.63 -0.76 13.50
N ASP A 61 -11.56 -1.08 14.23
CA ASP A 61 -10.67 -0.07 14.81
C ASP A 61 -10.07 0.85 13.74
N TRP A 62 -9.62 0.30 12.59
CA TRP A 62 -9.14 1.12 11.47
C TRP A 62 -10.19 2.07 10.92
N CYS A 63 -11.44 1.61 10.80
CA CYS A 63 -12.54 2.43 10.27
C CYS A 63 -13.01 3.48 11.28
N GLU A 64 -13.05 3.15 12.56
CA GLU A 64 -13.47 4.06 13.62
C GLU A 64 -12.43 5.15 13.92
N HIS A 65 -11.14 4.78 13.90
CA HIS A 65 -10.02 5.66 14.23
C HIS A 65 -9.22 6.09 13.00
N LEU A 66 -9.87 6.18 11.84
CA LEU A 66 -9.23 6.60 10.59
C LEU A 66 -8.58 7.98 10.74
N ASP A 67 -7.28 7.99 10.99
CA ASP A 67 -6.45 9.19 11.06
C ASP A 67 -5.59 9.33 9.81
N SER A 68 -6.10 10.10 8.88
CA SER A 68 -5.40 10.34 7.61
C SER A 68 -4.09 11.13 7.75
N GLY A 69 -3.79 11.67 8.93
CA GLY A 69 -2.48 12.27 9.24
C GLY A 69 -1.42 11.21 9.57
N LYS A 70 -1.85 9.98 9.91
CA LYS A 70 -0.96 8.86 10.20
C LYS A 70 -0.93 7.83 9.08
N VAL A 71 -2.09 7.53 8.50
CA VAL A 71 -2.22 6.54 7.42
C VAL A 71 -3.23 7.03 6.39
N LEU A 72 -2.86 6.93 5.12
CA LEU A 72 -3.76 7.16 4.00
C LEU A 72 -4.03 5.83 3.29
N PRO A 73 -5.12 5.12 3.62
CA PRO A 73 -5.49 3.89 2.94
C PRO A 73 -6.18 4.22 1.61
N LEU A 74 -5.76 3.51 0.56
CA LEU A 74 -6.32 3.55 -0.79
C LEU A 74 -6.88 2.17 -1.13
N LEU A 75 -8.15 2.11 -1.48
CA LEU A 75 -8.83 0.87 -1.84
C LEU A 75 -9.10 0.82 -3.35
N ALA A 76 -9.06 -0.39 -3.89
CA ALA A 76 -9.41 -0.68 -5.26
C ALA A 76 -10.73 -1.48 -5.29
N PHE A 77 -11.69 -1.00 -6.07
CA PHE A 77 -13.03 -1.58 -6.18
C PHE A 77 -13.27 -2.11 -7.59
N ASP A 78 -13.65 -3.37 -7.68
CA ASP A 78 -14.33 -3.93 -8.84
C ASP A 78 -15.82 -3.99 -8.50
N HIS A 79 -16.61 -3.08 -9.10
CA HIS A 79 -17.99 -2.80 -8.72
C HIS A 79 -18.08 -2.47 -7.20
N GLU A 80 -18.78 -3.29 -6.43
CA GLU A 80 -18.98 -3.10 -4.99
C GLU A 80 -17.93 -3.82 -4.13
N HIS A 81 -17.08 -4.66 -4.73
CA HIS A 81 -16.13 -5.49 -4.02
C HIS A 81 -14.74 -4.86 -3.96
N ILE A 82 -14.13 -4.88 -2.77
CA ILE A 82 -12.73 -4.50 -2.61
C ILE A 82 -11.88 -5.65 -3.16
N VAL A 83 -10.92 -5.32 -4.03
CA VAL A 83 -10.03 -6.28 -4.69
C VAL A 83 -8.56 -6.05 -4.37
N ALA A 84 -8.24 -4.89 -3.82
CA ALA A 84 -6.92 -4.57 -3.32
C ALA A 84 -6.96 -3.44 -2.30
N SER A 85 -5.96 -3.42 -1.43
CA SER A 85 -5.70 -2.37 -0.45
C SER A 85 -4.26 -1.93 -0.56
N ALA A 86 -4.03 -0.63 -0.58
CA ALA A 86 -2.70 -0.04 -0.45
C ALA A 86 -2.76 1.06 0.59
N SER A 87 -1.65 1.37 1.23
CA SER A 87 -1.61 2.44 2.22
C SER A 87 -0.29 3.20 2.19
N LEU A 88 -0.38 4.48 2.52
CA LEU A 88 0.74 5.36 2.75
C LEU A 88 0.78 5.70 4.24
N HIS A 89 1.81 5.24 4.94
CA HIS A 89 2.04 5.49 6.35
C HIS A 89 2.98 6.68 6.52
N PHE A 90 2.60 7.63 7.37
CA PHE A 90 3.39 8.82 7.63
C PHE A 90 4.19 8.64 8.92
N TYR A 91 5.45 9.05 8.88
CA TYR A 91 6.30 9.08 10.06
C TYR A 91 6.29 10.46 10.73
N GLU A 92 6.67 10.48 11.99
CA GLU A 92 6.80 11.71 12.78
C GLU A 92 8.27 12.04 13.07
N GLY A 93 8.50 13.22 13.64
CA GLY A 93 9.82 13.66 14.09
C GLY A 93 10.86 13.74 12.96
N PRO A 94 12.05 13.15 13.12
CA PRO A 94 13.12 13.21 12.12
C PRO A 94 12.78 12.55 10.78
N LYS A 95 11.84 11.61 10.78
CA LYS A 95 11.39 10.89 9.57
C LYS A 95 10.14 11.47 8.92
N ARG A 96 9.61 12.62 9.38
CA ARG A 96 8.35 13.20 8.89
C ARG A 96 8.26 13.47 7.39
N HIS A 97 9.39 13.46 6.69
CA HIS A 97 9.49 13.63 5.24
C HIS A 97 9.48 12.29 4.47
N ILE A 98 9.34 11.18 5.17
CA ILE A 98 9.32 9.83 4.61
C ILE A 98 7.89 9.28 4.72
N GLY A 99 7.44 8.58 3.69
CA GLY A 99 6.22 7.76 3.73
C GLY A 99 6.53 6.31 3.41
N GLU A 100 5.89 5.37 4.09
CA GLU A 100 6.02 3.95 3.81
C GLU A 100 4.79 3.47 3.01
N VAL A 101 5.05 2.80 1.90
CA VAL A 101 4.02 2.22 1.03
C VAL A 101 3.84 0.75 1.37
N ARG A 102 2.60 0.36 1.64
CA ARG A 102 2.19 -1.04 1.78
C ARG A 102 1.13 -1.38 0.74
N LEU A 103 1.15 -2.60 0.23
CA LEU A 103 0.26 -3.05 -0.85
C LEU A 103 -0.18 -4.49 -0.60
N PHE A 104 -1.48 -4.73 -0.75
CA PHE A 104 -2.06 -6.06 -0.73
C PHE A 104 -3.07 -6.22 -1.89
N LEU A 105 -2.97 -7.33 -2.63
CA LEU A 105 -3.80 -7.64 -3.79
C LEU A 105 -4.45 -9.01 -3.63
N ALA A 106 -5.75 -9.10 -3.87
CA ALA A 106 -6.41 -10.40 -4.05
C ALA A 106 -5.75 -11.20 -5.18
N ARG A 107 -5.71 -12.52 -5.05
CA ARG A 107 -4.98 -13.42 -5.99
C ARG A 107 -5.39 -13.18 -7.44
N ASP A 108 -6.68 -13.05 -7.71
CA ASP A 108 -7.24 -12.90 -9.06
C ASP A 108 -6.88 -11.57 -9.70
N TYR A 109 -6.49 -10.56 -8.90
CA TYR A 109 -6.10 -9.22 -9.34
C TYR A 109 -4.58 -9.01 -9.38
N ARG A 110 -3.80 -10.09 -9.18
CA ARG A 110 -2.34 -10.08 -9.36
C ARG A 110 -2.00 -10.20 -10.85
N LYS A 111 -0.84 -9.66 -11.25
CA LYS A 111 -0.29 -9.71 -12.63
C LYS A 111 -1.10 -8.97 -13.70
N CYS A 112 -2.23 -8.35 -13.37
CA CYS A 112 -3.04 -7.54 -14.28
C CYS A 112 -2.63 -6.05 -14.33
N GLY A 113 -1.60 -5.66 -13.57
CA GLY A 113 -1.07 -4.28 -13.52
C GLY A 113 -1.71 -3.41 -12.43
N LEU A 114 -2.67 -3.93 -11.66
CA LEU A 114 -3.35 -3.16 -10.61
C LEU A 114 -2.38 -2.63 -9.55
N GLY A 115 -1.46 -3.45 -9.04
CA GLY A 115 -0.50 -3.03 -8.02
C GLY A 115 0.35 -1.84 -8.46
N VAL A 116 0.87 -1.86 -9.70
CA VAL A 116 1.65 -0.73 -10.26
C VAL A 116 0.81 0.54 -10.32
N LYS A 117 -0.47 0.44 -10.70
CA LYS A 117 -1.38 1.59 -10.76
C LYS A 117 -1.68 2.16 -9.37
N MET A 118 -1.91 1.30 -8.38
CA MET A 118 -2.14 1.72 -6.99
C MET A 118 -0.92 2.41 -6.39
N VAL A 119 0.28 1.82 -6.56
CA VAL A 119 1.51 2.45 -6.05
C VAL A 119 1.78 3.77 -6.76
N ARG A 120 1.51 3.89 -8.07
CA ARG A 120 1.60 5.16 -8.80
C ARG A 120 0.66 6.21 -8.23
N ALA A 121 -0.59 5.86 -7.95
CA ALA A 121 -1.54 6.75 -7.29
C ALA A 121 -1.03 7.21 -5.91
N LEU A 122 -0.45 6.30 -5.10
CA LEU A 122 0.16 6.67 -3.82
C LEU A 122 1.39 7.57 -3.99
N ILE A 123 2.21 7.39 -5.03
CA ILE A 123 3.34 8.28 -5.37
C ILE A 123 2.81 9.71 -5.61
N ASP A 124 1.75 9.85 -6.40
CA ASP A 124 1.17 11.17 -6.70
C ASP A 124 0.52 11.81 -5.47
N LEU A 125 -0.13 11.01 -4.62
CA LEU A 125 -0.67 11.47 -3.34
C LEU A 125 0.44 11.87 -2.36
N ALA A 126 1.54 11.13 -2.31
CA ALA A 126 2.72 11.43 -1.49
C ALA A 126 3.38 12.75 -1.89
N ARG A 127 3.48 13.02 -3.20
CA ARG A 127 3.97 14.31 -3.72
C ARG A 127 3.07 15.47 -3.28
N LYS A 128 1.75 15.30 -3.31
CA LYS A 128 0.78 16.31 -2.81
C LYS A 128 0.88 16.53 -1.30
N GLN A 129 1.43 15.56 -0.55
CA GLN A 129 1.74 15.68 0.88
C GLN A 129 3.16 16.20 1.14
N GLU A 130 3.86 16.64 0.11
CA GLU A 130 5.22 17.18 0.18
C GLU A 130 6.25 16.22 0.79
N LEU A 131 5.99 14.91 0.73
CA LEU A 131 6.97 13.91 1.12
C LEU A 131 8.19 13.97 0.21
N SER A 132 9.36 13.68 0.77
CA SER A 132 10.62 13.69 0.03
C SER A 132 11.03 12.29 -0.43
N ILE A 133 10.62 11.27 0.31
CA ILE A 133 11.02 9.88 0.08
C ILE A 133 9.82 8.97 0.32
N LEU A 134 9.62 8.00 -0.56
CA LEU A 134 8.83 6.82 -0.27
C LEU A 134 9.74 5.63 0.02
N MET A 135 9.30 4.80 0.95
CA MET A 135 9.95 3.57 1.37
C MET A 135 8.98 2.40 1.23
N ALA A 136 9.51 1.23 0.93
CA ALA A 136 8.78 -0.03 0.96
C ALA A 136 9.68 -1.13 1.50
N GLU A 137 9.11 -2.00 2.32
CA GLU A 137 9.73 -3.21 2.84
C GLU A 137 9.05 -4.41 2.18
N ILE A 138 9.81 -5.22 1.44
CA ILE A 138 9.27 -6.31 0.63
C ILE A 138 10.08 -7.57 0.92
N ALA A 139 9.40 -8.67 1.29
CA ALA A 139 10.06 -9.94 1.50
C ALA A 139 10.83 -10.37 0.22
N THR A 140 12.03 -10.92 0.40
CA THR A 140 12.94 -11.26 -0.73
C THR A 140 12.33 -12.25 -1.71
N GLU A 141 11.41 -13.10 -1.25
CA GLU A 141 10.67 -14.07 -2.06
C GLU A 141 9.66 -13.42 -3.01
N GLU A 142 9.18 -12.22 -2.66
CA GLU A 142 8.20 -11.46 -3.46
C GLU A 142 8.85 -10.78 -4.68
N THR A 143 9.65 -11.53 -5.46
CA THR A 143 10.46 -11.04 -6.58
C THR A 143 9.65 -10.26 -7.63
N LYS A 144 8.36 -10.59 -7.81
CA LYS A 144 7.47 -9.88 -8.74
C LYS A 144 7.08 -8.51 -8.21
N MET A 145 6.88 -8.40 -6.91
CA MET A 145 6.59 -7.13 -6.25
C MET A 145 7.82 -6.23 -6.30
N ILE A 146 9.01 -6.75 -5.99
CA ILE A 146 10.28 -6.02 -6.10
C ILE A 146 10.43 -5.44 -7.53
N LYS A 147 10.26 -6.26 -8.58
CA LYS A 147 10.32 -5.79 -9.98
C LYS A 147 9.26 -4.74 -10.31
N ALA A 148 8.05 -4.86 -9.75
CA ALA A 148 7.00 -3.86 -9.94
C ALA A 148 7.40 -2.51 -9.33
N PHE A 149 7.97 -2.50 -8.12
CA PHE A 149 8.48 -1.29 -7.47
C PHE A 149 9.70 -0.70 -8.23
N GLU A 150 10.63 -1.54 -8.68
CA GLU A 150 11.75 -1.11 -9.55
C GLU A 150 11.23 -0.39 -10.81
N SER A 151 10.19 -0.92 -11.46
CA SER A 151 9.59 -0.30 -12.65
C SER A 151 8.97 1.08 -12.39
N LEU A 152 8.67 1.39 -11.12
CA LEU A 152 8.19 2.69 -10.67
C LEU A 152 9.30 3.63 -10.20
N GLY A 153 10.56 3.18 -10.28
CA GLY A 153 11.74 3.97 -9.93
C GLY A 153 12.25 3.76 -8.50
N PHE A 154 11.65 2.86 -7.73
CA PHE A 154 12.22 2.46 -6.44
C PHE A 154 13.57 1.77 -6.65
N LYS A 155 14.49 2.01 -5.72
CA LYS A 155 15.83 1.41 -5.71
C LYS A 155 16.03 0.66 -4.40
N THR A 156 16.60 -0.54 -4.50
CA THR A 156 17.04 -1.30 -3.34
C THR A 156 18.16 -0.54 -2.62
N GLN A 157 17.98 -0.35 -1.32
CA GLN A 157 18.96 0.28 -0.44
C GLN A 157 19.75 -0.75 0.37
N ALA A 158 19.04 -1.77 0.86
CA ALA A 158 19.62 -2.85 1.65
C ALA A 158 18.75 -4.10 1.59
N THR A 159 19.35 -5.24 1.90
CA THR A 159 18.63 -6.44 2.33
C THR A 159 18.87 -6.59 3.83
N LEU A 160 17.80 -6.82 4.57
CA LEU A 160 17.82 -6.97 6.02
C LEU A 160 17.51 -8.44 6.34
N ASP A 161 18.48 -9.11 6.92
CA ASP A 161 18.35 -10.53 7.25
C ASP A 161 17.40 -10.71 8.45
N ASP A 162 16.57 -11.77 8.42
CA ASP A 162 15.66 -12.17 9.50
C ASP A 162 14.72 -11.03 9.99
N TYR A 163 14.33 -10.13 9.10
CA TYR A 163 13.64 -8.89 9.48
C TYR A 163 12.14 -9.07 9.71
N PHE A 164 11.47 -9.95 8.95
CA PHE A 164 10.08 -10.33 9.20
C PHE A 164 10.01 -11.67 9.92
N MET A 165 9.17 -11.73 10.95
CA MET A 165 8.80 -12.99 11.60
C MET A 165 7.36 -13.31 11.23
N LEU A 166 7.14 -14.44 10.59
CA LEU A 166 5.81 -14.92 10.23
C LEU A 166 5.09 -15.50 11.46
N PRO A 167 3.74 -15.70 11.39
CA PRO A 167 2.97 -16.24 12.51
C PRO A 167 3.39 -17.63 13.00
N ASP A 168 4.03 -18.42 12.14
CA ASP A 168 4.60 -19.75 12.46
C ASP A 168 5.99 -19.66 13.13
N GLY A 169 6.57 -18.46 13.20
CA GLY A 169 7.88 -18.17 13.77
C GLY A 169 9.02 -18.18 12.75
N ASP A 170 8.75 -18.47 11.47
CA ASP A 170 9.75 -18.42 10.42
C ASP A 170 10.22 -16.98 10.17
N LEU A 171 11.53 -16.84 9.99
CA LEU A 171 12.16 -15.55 9.74
C LEU A 171 12.43 -15.38 8.24
N HIS A 172 12.16 -14.19 7.75
CA HIS A 172 12.31 -13.85 6.34
C HIS A 172 13.11 -12.57 6.14
N ASP A 173 13.95 -12.59 5.12
CA ASP A 173 14.73 -11.42 4.72
C ASP A 173 13.85 -10.42 3.99
N VAL A 174 14.18 -9.13 4.13
CA VAL A 174 13.44 -8.03 3.53
C VAL A 174 14.35 -7.16 2.69
N VAL A 175 13.88 -6.84 1.50
CA VAL A 175 14.48 -5.78 0.68
C VAL A 175 13.88 -4.45 1.08
N LEU A 176 14.71 -3.54 1.57
CA LEU A 176 14.36 -2.15 1.80
C LEU A 176 14.54 -1.36 0.50
N MET A 177 13.46 -0.80 -0.02
CA MET A 177 13.47 -0.02 -1.26
C MET A 177 13.05 1.42 -0.98
N THR A 178 13.62 2.38 -1.71
CA THR A 178 13.24 3.79 -1.61
C THR A 178 13.05 4.44 -2.98
N LEU A 179 12.16 5.43 -3.01
CA LEU A 179 11.92 6.31 -4.16
C LEU A 179 12.05 7.78 -3.71
N PRO A 180 13.07 8.53 -4.15
CA PRO A 180 13.12 9.97 -3.98
C PRO A 180 11.98 10.64 -4.77
N LEU A 181 11.19 11.51 -4.12
CA LEU A 181 10.05 12.23 -4.73
C LEU A 181 10.41 13.63 -5.19
N ARG A 182 11.42 14.26 -4.56
CA ARG A 182 11.92 15.56 -4.97
C ARG A 182 12.73 15.38 -6.25
N MET A 183 12.46 16.18 -7.27
CA MET A 183 13.44 16.34 -8.34
C MET A 183 14.74 16.86 -7.70
N GLN A 184 15.84 16.16 -7.94
CA GLN A 184 17.15 16.78 -7.74
C GLN A 184 17.15 17.98 -8.68
N THR A 185 16.99 19.18 -8.15
CA THR A 185 17.43 20.39 -8.84
C THR A 185 18.93 20.20 -9.02
N GLU A 186 19.35 19.90 -10.25
CA GLU A 186 20.76 20.02 -10.61
C GLU A 186 21.12 21.48 -10.33
N GLU A 187 21.85 21.71 -9.24
CA GLU A 187 22.55 22.97 -9.04
C GLU A 187 23.61 23.04 -10.13
N PHE A 188 23.41 23.99 -11.05
CA PHE A 188 24.43 24.42 -12.01
C PHE A 188 25.51 25.25 -11.31
#